data_bd83cec8f65c3e7df7a80ffdc2726443
#
_entry.id   bd83cec8f65c3e7df7a80ffdc2726443
#
_cell.length_a   1.000
_cell.length_b   1.000
_cell.length_c   1.000
_cell.angle_alpha   90.00
_cell.angle_beta   90.00
_cell.angle_gamma   90.00
#
_symmetry.space_group_name_H-M   'P 1'
#
loop_
_entity.id
_entity.type
_entity.pdbx_description
1 polymer ?
#
loop_
_entity_poly.entity_id
_entity_poly.type
_entity_poly.pdbx_seq_one_letter_code
_entity_poly.pdbx_strand_id
1 'polypeptide(L)'
;MKRVVVTGMGCITPVGNDISTFWSSIVSGKNGIGPITRFDTTDFKAKLAAEVKDFDPNLYMEKAEIRKSDLFAQYGMAAAYQAVQDSGILGNVAPERLGVYVG
;
A
#
# COMPACT_ATOMS: atom_id res chain seq x y z
N MET A 1 19.04 -13.10 -24.01
CA MET A 1 17.78 -12.78 -23.30
C MET A 1 18.07 -11.80 -22.18
N LYS A 2 17.29 -10.72 -22.11
CA LYS A 2 17.44 -9.75 -21.02
C LYS A 2 16.72 -10.28 -19.75
N ARG A 3 17.37 -10.15 -18.61
CA ARG A 3 16.78 -10.50 -17.32
C ARG A 3 16.10 -9.26 -16.71
N VAL A 4 14.92 -9.47 -16.18
CA VAL A 4 14.21 -8.46 -15.38
C VAL A 4 14.00 -9.03 -13.99
N VAL A 5 14.35 -8.26 -12.97
CA VAL A 5 14.26 -8.71 -11.59
C VAL A 5 13.51 -7.69 -10.75
N VAL A 6 12.83 -8.18 -9.70
CA VAL A 6 12.20 -7.34 -8.68
C VAL A 6 13.25 -7.06 -7.61
N THR A 7 13.52 -5.79 -7.35
CA THR A 7 14.56 -5.36 -6.41
C THR A 7 14.00 -4.82 -5.10
N GLY A 8 12.71 -4.50 -5.05
CA GLY A 8 12.06 -4.04 -3.83
C GLY A 8 10.56 -4.11 -3.96
N MET A 9 9.88 -4.27 -2.84
CA MET A 9 8.43 -4.41 -2.76
C MET A 9 7.87 -3.59 -1.61
N GLY A 10 6.63 -3.13 -1.79
CA GLY A 10 5.86 -2.50 -0.73
C GLY A 10 4.38 -2.82 -0.91
N CYS A 11 3.62 -2.79 0.17
CA CYS A 11 2.19 -3.02 0.10
C CYS A 11 1.44 -2.32 1.22
N ILE A 12 0.19 -1.99 0.93
CA ILE A 12 -0.81 -1.59 1.91
C ILE A 12 -2.01 -2.48 1.64
N THR A 13 -2.38 -3.32 2.60
CA THR A 13 -3.42 -4.33 2.42
C THR A 13 -4.32 -4.44 3.66
N PRO A 14 -5.52 -5.03 3.53
CA PRO A 14 -6.37 -5.30 4.70
C PRO A 14 -5.78 -6.24 5.75
N VAL A 15 -4.71 -6.97 5.42
CA VAL A 15 -4.07 -7.91 6.34
C VAL A 15 -2.62 -7.54 6.69
N GLY A 16 -2.19 -6.36 6.32
CA GLY A 16 -0.88 -5.85 6.69
C GLY A 16 -0.47 -4.65 5.87
N ASN A 17 0.26 -3.73 6.49
CA ASN A 17 0.68 -2.47 5.90
C ASN A 17 2.17 -2.46 5.52
N ASP A 18 2.77 -3.61 5.45
CA ASP A 18 4.12 -3.85 4.92
C ASP A 18 4.23 -5.31 4.46
N ILE A 19 5.27 -5.61 3.70
CA ILE A 19 5.46 -6.93 3.10
C ILE A 19 5.60 -8.02 4.17
N SER A 20 6.35 -7.76 5.22
CA SER A 20 6.58 -8.73 6.29
C SER A 20 5.28 -9.12 7.00
N THR A 21 4.49 -8.13 7.41
CA THR A 21 3.20 -8.35 8.07
C THR A 21 2.20 -9.02 7.13
N PHE A 22 2.13 -8.54 5.89
CA PHE A 22 1.27 -9.12 4.85
C PHE A 22 1.57 -10.61 4.64
N TRP A 23 2.84 -10.96 4.46
CA TRP A 23 3.24 -12.34 4.22
C TRP A 23 2.93 -13.23 5.42
N SER A 24 3.24 -12.77 6.63
CA SER A 24 2.92 -13.49 7.86
C SER A 24 1.42 -13.76 8.00
N SER A 25 0.59 -12.77 7.65
CA SER A 25 -0.87 -12.89 7.66
C SER A 25 -1.37 -13.91 6.63
N ILE A 26 -0.81 -13.91 5.42
CA ILE A 26 -1.17 -14.85 4.36
C ILE A 26 -0.83 -16.28 4.77
N VAL A 27 0.38 -16.49 5.28
CA VAL A 27 0.84 -17.83 5.70
C VAL A 27 -0.02 -18.36 6.85
N SER A 28 -0.43 -17.50 7.78
CA SER A 28 -1.28 -17.91 8.92
C SER A 28 -2.77 -18.00 8.57
N GLY A 29 -3.17 -17.63 7.35
CA GLY A 29 -4.58 -17.68 6.92
C GLY A 29 -5.46 -16.60 7.54
N LYS A 30 -4.88 -15.45 7.88
CA LYS A 30 -5.64 -14.34 8.46
C LYS A 30 -6.68 -13.80 7.47
N ASN A 31 -7.91 -13.59 7.94
CA ASN A 31 -8.99 -13.02 7.14
C ASN A 31 -9.04 -11.50 7.32
N GLY A 32 -8.95 -10.76 6.21
CA GLY A 32 -9.04 -9.30 6.20
C GLY A 32 -10.44 -8.75 5.92
N ILE A 33 -11.41 -9.63 5.65
CA ILE A 33 -12.79 -9.24 5.36
C ILE A 33 -13.58 -9.14 6.66
N GLY A 34 -14.32 -8.06 6.82
CA GLY A 34 -15.17 -7.84 7.99
C GLY A 34 -16.27 -6.84 7.71
N PRO A 35 -17.08 -6.51 8.71
CA PRO A 35 -18.13 -5.51 8.55
C PRO A 35 -17.56 -4.16 8.14
N ILE A 36 -18.24 -3.49 7.20
CA ILE A 36 -17.86 -2.14 6.77
C ILE A 36 -18.04 -1.17 7.95
N THR A 37 -16.99 -0.41 8.25
CA THR A 37 -16.98 0.56 9.36
C THR A 37 -17.01 2.02 8.90
N ARG A 38 -16.72 2.29 7.61
CA ARG A 38 -16.50 3.66 7.09
C ARG A 38 -17.80 4.42 6.83
N PHE A 39 -18.92 3.71 6.70
CA PHE A 39 -20.23 4.31 6.51
C PHE A 39 -21.33 3.36 7.01
N ASP A 40 -22.55 3.89 7.18
CA ASP A 40 -23.71 3.10 7.58
C ASP A 40 -24.19 2.24 6.41
N THR A 41 -24.22 0.92 6.61
CA THR A 41 -24.58 -0.05 5.58
C THR A 41 -26.03 -0.53 5.67
N THR A 42 -26.86 0.08 6.51
CA THR A 42 -28.23 -0.37 6.78
C THR A 42 -29.06 -0.56 5.51
N ASP A 43 -28.92 0.36 4.55
CA ASP A 43 -29.66 0.33 3.28
C ASP A 43 -28.93 -0.39 2.13
N PHE A 44 -27.80 -1.02 2.41
CA PHE A 44 -27.00 -1.69 1.40
C PHE A 44 -27.10 -3.21 1.54
N LYS A 45 -27.09 -3.90 0.40
CA LYS A 45 -27.05 -5.38 0.39
C LYS A 45 -25.70 -5.90 0.84
N ALA A 46 -24.61 -5.27 0.37
CA ALA A 46 -23.25 -5.63 0.78
C ALA A 46 -22.93 -4.98 2.12
N LYS A 47 -22.57 -5.79 3.10
CA LYS A 47 -22.25 -5.37 4.47
C LYS A 47 -20.77 -5.60 4.82
N LEU A 48 -20.03 -6.34 3.98
CA LEU A 48 -18.67 -6.75 4.25
C LEU A 48 -17.71 -6.13 3.23
N ALA A 49 -16.52 -5.80 3.69
CA ALA A 49 -15.43 -5.33 2.84
C ALA A 49 -14.08 -5.68 3.48
N ALA A 50 -13.06 -5.69 2.67
CA ALA A 50 -11.68 -5.80 3.14
C ALA A 50 -11.11 -4.40 3.27
N GLU A 51 -11.17 -3.84 4.47
CA GLU A 51 -10.69 -2.49 4.76
C GLU A 51 -9.26 -2.51 5.27
N VAL A 52 -8.46 -1.55 4.85
CA VAL A 52 -7.12 -1.31 5.40
C VAL A 52 -7.27 -0.79 6.84
N LYS A 53 -6.46 -1.34 7.75
CA LYS A 53 -6.52 -1.04 9.18
C LYS A 53 -5.20 -0.40 9.63
N ASP A 54 -5.29 0.49 10.62
CA ASP A 54 -4.12 1.07 11.29
C ASP A 54 -3.15 1.78 10.35
N PHE A 55 -3.65 2.33 9.25
CA PHE A 55 -2.82 3.06 8.30
C PHE A 55 -2.48 4.44 8.86
N ASP A 56 -1.18 4.72 8.95
CA ASP A 56 -0.68 6.04 9.35
C ASP A 56 0.04 6.71 8.18
N PRO A 57 -0.60 7.67 7.50
CA PRO A 57 0.02 8.36 6.38
C PRO A 57 1.21 9.24 6.78
N ASN A 58 1.31 9.63 8.06
CA ASN A 58 2.43 10.45 8.55
C ASN A 58 3.79 9.76 8.44
N LEU A 59 3.80 8.43 8.36
CA LEU A 59 5.02 7.64 8.17
C LEU A 59 5.61 7.82 6.76
N TYR A 60 4.81 8.28 5.80
CA TYR A 60 5.15 8.28 4.38
C TYR A 60 5.04 9.64 3.71
N MET A 61 4.28 10.56 4.28
CA MET A 61 3.92 11.83 3.63
C MET A 61 3.91 13.00 4.60
N GLU A 62 4.17 14.20 4.06
CA GLU A 62 4.00 15.45 4.79
C GLU A 62 2.51 15.75 5.02
N LYS A 63 2.20 16.47 6.11
CA LYS A 63 0.81 16.84 6.46
C LYS A 63 0.07 17.57 5.32
N ALA A 64 0.78 18.41 4.58
CA ALA A 64 0.19 19.14 3.46
C ALA A 64 -0.27 18.19 2.34
N GLU A 65 0.50 17.15 2.06
CA GLU A 65 0.15 16.13 1.06
C GLU A 65 -1.02 15.27 1.52
N ILE A 66 -1.05 14.92 2.80
CA ILE A 66 -2.16 14.14 3.38
C ILE A 66 -3.49 14.88 3.20
N ARG A 67 -3.50 16.20 3.44
CA ARG A 67 -4.71 17.01 3.31
C ARG A 67 -5.21 17.12 1.87
N LYS A 68 -4.33 16.98 0.88
CA LYS A 68 -4.65 17.13 -0.54
C LYS A 68 -4.99 15.83 -1.24
N SER A 69 -4.74 14.69 -0.61
CA SER A 69 -4.84 13.39 -1.28
C SER A 69 -5.94 12.52 -0.67
N ASP A 70 -6.63 11.78 -1.52
CA ASP A 70 -7.59 10.76 -1.10
C ASP A 70 -6.86 9.52 -0.58
N LEU A 71 -7.57 8.66 0.15
CA LEU A 71 -6.99 7.47 0.75
C LEU A 71 -6.31 6.55 -0.28
N PHE A 72 -6.92 6.36 -1.45
CA PHE A 72 -6.31 5.49 -2.46
C PHE A 72 -4.93 6.01 -2.91
N ALA A 73 -4.79 7.32 -3.05
CA ALA A 73 -3.52 7.95 -3.38
C ALA A 73 -2.51 7.82 -2.25
N GLN A 74 -2.96 7.95 -1.01
CA GLN A 74 -2.12 7.74 0.18
C GLN A 74 -1.61 6.30 0.25
N TYR A 75 -2.45 5.32 -0.04
CA TYR A 75 -2.04 3.91 -0.08
C TYR A 75 -1.00 3.66 -1.17
N GLY A 76 -1.23 4.21 -2.36
CA GLY A 76 -0.28 4.11 -3.46
C GLY A 76 1.07 4.73 -3.14
N MET A 77 1.07 5.92 -2.55
CA MET A 77 2.31 6.60 -2.12
C MET A 77 3.04 5.81 -1.04
N ALA A 78 2.32 5.27 -0.07
CA ALA A 78 2.91 4.48 1.01
C ALA A 78 3.55 3.20 0.48
N ALA A 79 2.85 2.47 -0.39
CA ALA A 79 3.38 1.25 -1.00
C ALA A 79 4.62 1.55 -1.87
N ALA A 80 4.56 2.62 -2.66
CA ALA A 80 5.70 3.07 -3.47
C ALA A 80 6.89 3.46 -2.61
N TYR A 81 6.66 4.18 -1.51
CA TYR A 81 7.71 4.55 -0.55
C TYR A 81 8.42 3.31 -0.02
N GLN A 82 7.66 2.30 0.43
CA GLN A 82 8.23 1.05 0.92
C GLN A 82 9.08 0.35 -0.15
N ALA A 83 8.59 0.26 -1.38
CA ALA A 83 9.28 -0.39 -2.48
C ALA A 83 10.59 0.34 -2.83
N VAL A 84 10.55 1.66 -2.87
CA VAL A 84 11.73 2.50 -3.15
C VAL A 84 12.78 2.33 -2.06
N GLN A 85 12.38 2.36 -0.79
CA GLN A 85 13.29 2.16 0.34
C GLN A 85 13.89 0.75 0.33
N ASP A 86 13.07 -0.25 0.07
CA ASP A 86 13.50 -1.65 0.04
C ASP A 86 14.49 -1.91 -1.10
N SER A 87 14.27 -1.32 -2.27
CA SER A 87 15.13 -1.50 -3.45
C SER A 87 16.45 -0.74 -3.36
N GLY A 88 16.51 0.35 -2.62
CA GLY A 88 17.66 1.26 -2.61
C GLY A 88 17.94 1.91 -3.97
N ILE A 89 16.91 2.05 -4.82
CA ILE A 89 17.09 2.48 -6.21
C ILE A 89 17.47 3.96 -6.35
N LEU A 90 17.02 4.82 -5.42
CA LEU A 90 17.32 6.24 -5.48
C LEU A 90 18.82 6.49 -5.33
N GLY A 91 19.40 7.27 -6.25
CA GLY A 91 20.82 7.54 -6.29
C GLY A 91 21.65 6.45 -6.98
N ASN A 92 21.05 5.32 -7.35
CA ASN A 92 21.74 4.21 -8.02
C ASN A 92 21.33 4.04 -9.48
N VAL A 93 20.39 4.84 -9.95
CA VAL A 93 19.91 4.83 -11.34
C VAL A 93 19.78 6.29 -11.79
N ALA A 94 20.20 6.57 -13.03
CA ALA A 94 20.04 7.90 -13.61
C ALA A 94 18.54 8.25 -13.67
N PRO A 95 18.13 9.45 -13.23
CA PRO A 95 16.72 9.82 -13.16
C PRO A 95 15.93 9.61 -14.46
N GLU A 96 16.55 9.87 -15.59
CA GLU A 96 15.94 9.69 -16.91
C GLU A 96 15.67 8.23 -17.29
N ARG A 97 16.21 7.29 -16.52
CA ARG A 97 15.99 5.86 -16.72
C ARG A 97 14.99 5.26 -15.72
N LEU A 98 14.44 6.08 -14.84
CA LEU A 98 13.49 5.66 -13.82
C LEU A 98 12.09 6.07 -14.26
N GLY A 99 11.24 5.08 -14.53
CA GLY A 99 9.84 5.32 -14.86
C GLY A 99 8.92 4.93 -13.72
N VAL A 100 7.74 5.56 -13.66
CA VAL A 100 6.68 5.25 -12.70
C VAL A 100 5.42 4.89 -13.49
N TYR A 101 4.86 3.73 -13.19
CA TYR A 101 3.66 3.22 -13.84
C TYR A 101 2.64 2.84 -12.77
N VAL A 102 1.44 3.38 -12.88
CA VAL A 102 0.34 3.13 -11.93
C VAL A 102 -0.89 2.70 -12.70
N GLY A 103 -1.50 1.58 -12.26
CA GLY A 103 -2.72 1.04 -12.85
C GLY A 103 -3.92 1.17 -11.95
#